data_c541e762d25cbd869fc6e47b5f00e8ce
#
_entry.id   c541e762d25cbd869fc6e47b5f00e8ce
#
_cell.length_a   1.000
_cell.length_b   1.000
_cell.length_c   1.000
_cell.angle_alpha   90.00
_cell.angle_beta   90.00
_cell.angle_gamma   90.00
#
_symmetry.space_group_name_H-M   'P 1'
#
loop_
_entity.id
_entity.type
_entity.pdbx_description
1 polymer ?
#
loop_
_entity_poly.entity_id
_entity_poly.type
_entity_poly.pdbx_seq_one_letter_code
_entity_poly.pdbx_strand_id
1 'polypeptide(L)'
;DKVAKEVESQALEANAWHHRSDALSSIGTSIGIGGAILLGSKWAILDPIAAVIVSILILYTALHLLRQAYGELLEESLPKDIKDKIEAIVYQDPLVCDIHNLHTRHIGNIIAIEMHFRLPGDISLTTAHNHASLIEKALRKEFGKNTYIMLHIEPMK
;
A
#
# COMPACT_ATOMS: atom_id res chain seq x y z
N ASP A 1 6.98 10.73 -9.86
CA ASP A 1 5.68 10.06 -9.69
C ASP A 1 5.55 8.71 -10.38
N LYS A 2 5.84 8.58 -11.68
CA LYS A 2 5.72 7.28 -12.37
C LYS A 2 6.62 6.22 -11.75
N VAL A 3 7.89 6.53 -11.53
CA VAL A 3 8.86 5.61 -10.92
C VAL A 3 8.46 5.25 -9.49
N ALA A 4 7.99 6.21 -8.68
CA ALA A 4 7.56 5.95 -7.31
C ALA A 4 6.38 4.96 -7.27
N LYS A 5 5.42 5.09 -8.20
CA LYS A 5 4.28 4.18 -8.32
C LYS A 5 4.66 2.81 -8.88
N GLU A 6 5.61 2.75 -9.83
CA GLU A 6 6.11 1.48 -10.39
C GLU A 6 6.91 0.67 -9.36
N VAL A 7 7.61 1.35 -8.43
CA VAL A 7 8.43 0.71 -7.39
C VAL A 7 7.69 0.63 -6.05
N GLU A 8 6.46 1.15 -5.98
CA GLU A 8 5.62 1.22 -4.76
C GLU A 8 6.38 1.74 -3.54
N SER A 9 7.25 2.75 -3.75
CA SER A 9 8.13 3.30 -2.71
C SER A 9 7.53 4.57 -2.09
N GLN A 10 7.10 4.49 -0.84
CA GLN A 10 6.61 5.63 -0.06
C GLN A 10 7.64 6.76 0.05
N ALA A 11 8.93 6.42 0.19
CA ALA A 11 10.00 7.42 0.27
C ALA A 11 10.14 8.23 -1.03
N LEU A 12 10.04 7.57 -2.19
CA LEU A 12 10.07 8.25 -3.49
C LEU A 12 8.80 9.09 -3.73
N GLU A 13 7.67 8.63 -3.25
CA GLU A 13 6.40 9.38 -3.32
C GLU A 13 6.48 10.63 -2.44
N ALA A 14 6.94 10.51 -1.21
CA ALA A 14 7.15 11.64 -0.30
C ALA A 14 8.11 12.67 -0.90
N ASN A 15 9.24 12.25 -1.48
CA ASN A 15 10.20 13.12 -2.14
C ASN A 15 9.59 13.83 -3.37
N ALA A 16 8.80 13.12 -4.19
CA ALA A 16 8.12 13.73 -5.33
C ALA A 16 7.10 14.78 -4.90
N TRP A 17 6.37 14.55 -3.81
CA TRP A 17 5.46 15.55 -3.24
C TRP A 17 6.18 16.73 -2.63
N HIS A 18 7.33 16.53 -1.97
CA HIS A 18 8.17 17.62 -1.46
C HIS A 18 8.58 18.56 -2.59
N HIS A 19 9.16 18.04 -3.67
CA HIS A 19 9.56 18.87 -4.83
C HIS A 19 8.37 19.60 -5.50
N ARG A 20 7.19 18.96 -5.55
CA ARG A 20 5.98 19.64 -6.06
C ARG A 20 5.54 20.78 -5.15
N SER A 21 5.57 20.58 -3.85
CA SER A 21 5.22 21.63 -2.88
C SER A 21 6.16 22.82 -2.97
N ASP A 22 7.46 22.57 -3.13
CA ASP A 22 8.47 23.62 -3.34
C ASP A 22 8.22 24.41 -4.62
N ALA A 23 7.90 23.70 -5.73
CA ALA A 23 7.59 24.36 -7.01
C ALA A 23 6.31 25.20 -6.91
N LEU A 24 5.25 24.68 -6.28
CA LEU A 24 4.00 25.42 -6.07
C LEU A 24 4.20 26.64 -5.17
N SER A 25 4.97 26.51 -4.10
CA SER A 25 5.35 27.62 -3.23
C SER A 25 6.09 28.71 -3.98
N SER A 26 7.09 28.33 -4.79
CA SER A 26 7.87 29.25 -5.60
C SER A 26 7.01 30.00 -6.64
N ILE A 27 6.09 29.29 -7.29
CA ILE A 27 5.13 29.88 -8.24
C ILE A 27 4.19 30.84 -7.50
N GLY A 28 3.62 30.43 -6.37
CA GLY A 28 2.75 31.28 -5.55
C GLY A 28 3.40 32.57 -5.12
N THR A 29 4.62 32.46 -4.58
CA THR A 29 5.41 33.64 -4.18
C THR A 29 5.73 34.56 -5.37
N SER A 30 6.11 33.98 -6.52
CA SER A 30 6.38 34.75 -7.73
C SER A 30 5.15 35.51 -8.23
N ILE A 31 3.97 34.89 -8.18
CA ILE A 31 2.70 35.53 -8.54
C ILE A 31 2.36 36.64 -7.52
N GLY A 32 2.53 36.39 -6.23
CA GLY A 32 2.25 37.37 -5.15
C GLY A 32 3.11 38.59 -5.27
N ILE A 33 4.43 38.42 -5.38
CA ILE A 33 5.39 39.53 -5.53
C ILE A 33 5.19 40.27 -6.87
N GLY A 34 5.04 39.50 -7.97
CA GLY A 34 4.80 40.07 -9.30
C GLY A 34 3.50 40.88 -9.35
N GLY A 35 2.44 40.37 -8.73
CA GLY A 35 1.17 41.09 -8.59
C GLY A 35 1.29 42.37 -7.79
N ALA A 36 2.02 42.36 -6.68
CA ALA A 36 2.25 43.57 -5.87
C ALA A 36 3.05 44.64 -6.62
N ILE A 37 4.03 44.25 -7.42
CA ILE A 37 4.86 45.18 -8.22
C ILE A 37 4.05 45.77 -9.38
N LEU A 38 3.28 44.95 -10.12
CA LEU A 38 2.58 45.36 -11.33
C LEU A 38 1.25 46.08 -11.06
N LEU A 39 0.52 45.61 -10.03
CA LEU A 39 -0.87 46.01 -9.75
C LEU A 39 -1.01 46.92 -8.52
N GLY A 40 0.12 47.14 -7.81
CA GLY A 40 0.18 48.01 -6.63
C GLY A 40 0.00 47.29 -5.30
N SER A 41 0.27 47.97 -4.20
CA SER A 41 0.38 47.45 -2.85
C SER A 41 -0.90 46.72 -2.33
N LYS A 42 -2.07 47.03 -2.89
CA LYS A 42 -3.32 46.37 -2.53
C LYS A 42 -3.33 44.87 -2.89
N TRP A 43 -2.55 44.46 -3.88
CA TRP A 43 -2.43 43.07 -4.35
C TRP A 43 -1.38 42.26 -3.58
N ALA A 44 -0.62 42.90 -2.68
CA ALA A 44 0.36 42.23 -1.82
C ALA A 44 -0.32 41.15 -0.91
N ILE A 45 -1.63 41.23 -0.71
CA ILE A 45 -2.41 40.22 0.04
C ILE A 45 -2.45 38.86 -0.66
N LEU A 46 -2.14 38.82 -1.96
CA LEU A 46 -2.13 37.51 -2.69
C LEU A 46 -1.02 36.58 -2.21
N ASP A 47 0.13 37.13 -1.77
CA ASP A 47 1.25 36.33 -1.27
C ASP A 47 0.87 35.53 0.01
N PRO A 48 0.36 36.16 1.09
CA PRO A 48 -0.09 35.41 2.27
C PRO A 48 -1.26 34.45 1.97
N ILE A 49 -2.16 34.79 1.04
CA ILE A 49 -3.23 33.89 0.64
C ILE A 49 -2.66 32.65 -0.07
N ALA A 50 -1.75 32.81 -1.00
CA ALA A 50 -1.07 31.72 -1.69
C ALA A 50 -0.30 30.84 -0.69
N ALA A 51 0.41 31.46 0.27
CA ALA A 51 1.13 30.74 1.33
C ALA A 51 0.19 29.88 2.19
N VAL A 52 -0.99 30.39 2.57
CA VAL A 52 -2.00 29.62 3.32
C VAL A 52 -2.51 28.42 2.50
N ILE A 53 -2.84 28.62 1.22
CA ILE A 53 -3.30 27.54 0.34
C ILE A 53 -2.25 26.44 0.22
N VAL A 54 -1.00 26.83 -0.04
CA VAL A 54 0.12 25.87 -0.15
C VAL A 54 0.33 25.14 1.17
N SER A 55 0.26 25.83 2.32
CA SER A 55 0.41 25.22 3.65
C SER A 55 -0.67 24.18 3.92
N ILE A 56 -1.92 24.41 3.52
CA ILE A 56 -3.01 23.44 3.66
C ILE A 56 -2.76 22.20 2.79
N LEU A 57 -2.30 22.40 1.56
CA LEU A 57 -1.95 21.28 0.66
C LEU A 57 -0.79 20.44 1.22
N ILE A 58 0.23 21.08 1.74
CA ILE A 58 1.38 20.40 2.38
C ILE A 58 0.90 19.61 3.60
N LEU A 59 0.09 20.22 4.47
CA LEU A 59 -0.45 19.56 5.66
C LEU A 59 -1.28 18.35 5.29
N TYR A 60 -2.18 18.46 4.31
CA TYR A 60 -2.98 17.34 3.81
C TYR A 60 -2.09 16.19 3.33
N THR A 61 -1.09 16.49 2.51
CA THR A 61 -0.16 15.47 2.01
C THR A 61 0.63 14.81 3.13
N ALA A 62 1.14 15.61 4.07
CA ALA A 62 1.89 15.10 5.23
C ALA A 62 1.04 14.15 6.08
N LEU A 63 -0.23 14.51 6.36
CA LEU A 63 -1.15 13.65 7.09
C LEU A 63 -1.48 12.36 6.33
N HIS A 64 -1.63 12.44 5.01
CA HIS A 64 -1.85 11.26 4.17
C HIS A 64 -0.68 10.27 4.22
N LEU A 65 0.56 10.76 4.04
CA LEU A 65 1.77 9.95 4.14
C LEU A 65 1.98 9.39 5.54
N LEU A 66 1.69 10.19 6.56
CA LEU A 66 1.78 9.75 7.95
C LEU A 66 0.82 8.60 8.23
N ARG A 67 -0.43 8.69 7.73
CA ARG A 67 -1.42 7.61 7.88
C ARG A 67 -0.95 6.31 7.23
N GLN A 68 -0.36 6.36 6.03
CA GLN A 68 0.18 5.18 5.36
C GLN A 68 1.33 4.56 6.17
N ALA A 69 2.27 5.39 6.65
CA ALA A 69 3.37 4.93 7.49
C ALA A 69 2.89 4.29 8.80
N TYR A 70 1.89 4.86 9.44
CA TYR A 70 1.27 4.25 10.63
C TYR A 70 0.59 2.92 10.32
N GLY A 71 -0.13 2.81 9.21
CA GLY A 71 -0.76 1.55 8.79
C GLY A 71 0.27 0.44 8.63
N GLU A 72 1.41 0.75 7.99
CA GLU A 72 2.50 -0.22 7.83
C GLU A 72 3.15 -0.61 9.16
N LEU A 73 3.42 0.38 10.04
CA LEU A 73 4.01 0.12 11.37
C LEU A 73 3.08 -0.66 12.31
N LEU A 74 1.77 -0.49 12.16
CA LEU A 74 0.77 -1.22 12.93
C LEU A 74 0.33 -2.53 12.28
N GLU A 75 1.01 -2.95 11.21
CA GLU A 75 0.69 -4.17 10.45
C GLU A 75 -0.78 -4.21 10.00
N GLU A 76 -1.28 -3.05 9.48
CA GLU A 76 -2.65 -2.95 9.01
C GLU A 76 -2.94 -4.02 7.97
N SER A 77 -4.06 -4.73 8.17
CA SER A 77 -4.48 -5.79 7.26
C SER A 77 -4.83 -5.22 5.88
N LEU A 78 -4.51 -5.97 4.83
CA LEU A 78 -4.86 -5.60 3.46
C LEU A 78 -6.38 -5.39 3.30
N PRO A 79 -6.81 -4.56 2.33
CA PRO A 79 -8.21 -4.34 2.02
C PRO A 79 -8.98 -5.64 1.77
N LYS A 80 -10.28 -5.61 2.03
CA LYS A 80 -11.13 -6.80 1.95
C LYS A 80 -11.12 -7.46 0.58
N ASP A 81 -11.16 -6.69 -0.49
CA ASP A 81 -11.12 -7.18 -1.87
C ASP A 81 -9.86 -8.00 -2.18
N ILE A 82 -8.72 -7.61 -1.61
CA ILE A 82 -7.47 -8.38 -1.72
C ILE A 82 -7.55 -9.68 -0.93
N LYS A 83 -8.12 -9.64 0.29
CA LYS A 83 -8.32 -10.86 1.11
C LYS A 83 -9.28 -11.83 0.44
N ASP A 84 -10.41 -11.34 -0.08
CA ASP A 84 -11.37 -12.15 -0.81
C ASP A 84 -10.71 -12.82 -2.05
N LYS A 85 -9.80 -12.12 -2.71
CA LYS A 85 -9.02 -12.65 -3.84
C LYS A 85 -8.04 -13.73 -3.42
N ILE A 86 -7.36 -13.56 -2.27
CA ILE A 86 -6.47 -14.57 -1.69
C ILE A 86 -7.27 -15.85 -1.41
N GLU A 87 -8.40 -15.74 -0.71
CA GLU A 87 -9.26 -16.88 -0.40
C GLU A 87 -9.77 -17.57 -1.67
N ALA A 88 -10.20 -16.80 -2.67
CA ALA A 88 -10.66 -17.34 -3.95
C ALA A 88 -9.57 -18.14 -4.68
N ILE A 89 -8.30 -17.74 -4.59
CA ILE A 89 -7.18 -18.48 -5.17
C ILE A 89 -6.95 -19.79 -4.41
N VAL A 90 -6.99 -19.75 -3.08
CA VAL A 90 -6.74 -20.92 -2.24
C VAL A 90 -7.85 -21.95 -2.39
N TYR A 91 -9.11 -21.53 -2.49
CA TYR A 91 -10.26 -22.42 -2.73
C TYR A 91 -10.32 -22.99 -4.15
N GLN A 92 -9.41 -22.62 -5.07
CA GLN A 92 -9.27 -23.35 -6.34
C GLN A 92 -8.69 -24.76 -6.15
N ASP A 93 -8.00 -24.99 -5.04
CA ASP A 93 -7.55 -26.32 -4.69
C ASP A 93 -8.72 -27.14 -4.10
N PRO A 94 -9.10 -28.26 -4.73
CA PRO A 94 -10.29 -29.02 -4.33
C PRO A 94 -10.14 -29.73 -2.98
N LEU A 95 -8.94 -29.87 -2.43
CA LEU A 95 -8.72 -30.49 -1.13
C LEU A 95 -8.80 -29.49 0.03
N VAL A 96 -8.82 -28.18 -0.24
CA VAL A 96 -8.98 -27.18 0.80
C VAL A 96 -10.41 -27.17 1.32
N CYS A 97 -10.57 -27.51 2.59
CA CYS A 97 -11.88 -27.63 3.24
C CYS A 97 -12.27 -26.35 3.99
N ASP A 98 -11.31 -25.66 4.55
CA ASP A 98 -11.54 -24.51 5.43
C ASP A 98 -10.31 -23.60 5.46
N ILE A 99 -10.51 -22.29 5.40
CA ILE A 99 -9.47 -21.27 5.55
C ILE A 99 -9.80 -20.46 6.80
N HIS A 100 -8.81 -20.27 7.68
CA HIS A 100 -8.96 -19.46 8.88
C HIS A 100 -7.63 -18.80 9.25
N ASN A 101 -7.67 -17.89 10.22
CA ASN A 101 -6.49 -17.12 10.65
C ASN A 101 -5.74 -16.45 9.48
N LEU A 102 -6.47 -15.89 8.51
CA LEU A 102 -5.86 -15.13 7.43
C LEU A 102 -5.36 -13.78 7.97
N HIS A 103 -4.05 -13.65 8.09
CA HIS A 103 -3.35 -12.42 8.42
C HIS A 103 -2.62 -11.91 7.19
N THR A 104 -2.74 -10.62 6.94
CA THR A 104 -2.11 -9.97 5.79
C THR A 104 -1.56 -8.62 6.20
N ARG A 105 -0.42 -8.19 5.65
CA ARG A 105 0.17 -6.87 5.86
C ARG A 105 1.09 -6.47 4.72
N HIS A 106 1.42 -5.20 4.68
CA HIS A 106 2.51 -4.73 3.84
C HIS A 106 3.86 -4.87 4.56
N ILE A 107 4.89 -5.25 3.80
CA ILE A 107 6.30 -5.22 4.22
C ILE A 107 7.05 -4.43 3.14
N GLY A 108 7.12 -3.10 3.30
CA GLY A 108 7.64 -2.22 2.25
C GLY A 108 6.81 -2.33 0.97
N ASN A 109 7.44 -2.76 -0.13
CA ASN A 109 6.80 -2.92 -1.43
C ASN A 109 6.28 -4.34 -1.72
N ILE A 110 6.29 -5.22 -0.73
CA ILE A 110 5.73 -6.57 -0.86
C ILE A 110 4.61 -6.79 0.14
N ILE A 111 3.77 -7.77 -0.13
CA ILE A 111 2.74 -8.20 0.83
C ILE A 111 3.16 -9.47 1.55
N ALA A 112 2.74 -9.59 2.80
CA ALA A 112 2.81 -10.82 3.57
C ALA A 112 1.41 -11.42 3.68
N ILE A 113 1.34 -12.74 3.47
CA ILE A 113 0.14 -13.56 3.56
C ILE A 113 0.45 -14.72 4.49
N GLU A 114 -0.23 -14.78 5.62
CA GLU A 114 -0.13 -15.86 6.58
C GLU A 114 -1.52 -16.43 6.78
N MET A 115 -1.68 -17.73 6.62
CA MET A 115 -2.99 -18.36 6.79
C MET A 115 -2.90 -19.80 7.26
N HIS A 116 -3.97 -20.23 7.89
CA HIS A 116 -4.21 -21.65 8.16
C HIS A 116 -5.28 -22.18 7.22
N PHE A 117 -5.12 -23.39 6.77
CA PHE A 117 -6.17 -24.09 6.04
C PHE A 117 -6.16 -25.58 6.35
N ARG A 118 -7.32 -26.20 6.20
CA ARG A 118 -7.50 -27.61 6.50
C ARG A 118 -7.56 -28.44 5.23
N LEU A 119 -6.86 -29.59 5.30
CA LEU A 119 -6.91 -30.64 4.30
C LEU A 119 -7.44 -31.93 4.94
N PRO A 120 -7.94 -32.91 4.16
CA PRO A 120 -8.33 -34.22 4.69
C PRO A 120 -7.22 -34.84 5.52
N GLY A 121 -7.56 -35.33 6.73
CA GLY A 121 -6.57 -35.80 7.70
C GLY A 121 -5.92 -37.15 7.37
N ASP A 122 -6.44 -37.87 6.38
CA ASP A 122 -5.97 -39.18 5.92
C ASP A 122 -4.95 -39.12 4.77
N ILE A 123 -4.65 -37.92 4.24
CA ILE A 123 -3.66 -37.74 3.18
C ILE A 123 -2.22 -37.77 3.73
N SER A 124 -1.28 -38.18 2.88
CA SER A 124 0.14 -38.16 3.25
C SER A 124 0.67 -36.77 3.41
N LEU A 125 1.70 -36.57 4.28
CA LEU A 125 2.40 -35.30 4.41
C LEU A 125 2.95 -34.80 3.07
N THR A 126 3.44 -35.72 2.23
CA THR A 126 3.93 -35.39 0.88
C THR A 126 2.81 -34.81 0.01
N THR A 127 1.63 -35.40 0.05
CA THR A 127 0.46 -34.90 -0.68
C THR A 127 0.07 -33.51 -0.18
N ALA A 128 -0.06 -33.35 1.13
CA ALA A 128 -0.38 -32.06 1.74
C ALA A 128 0.63 -30.95 1.35
N HIS A 129 1.93 -31.26 1.41
CA HIS A 129 2.98 -30.34 1.00
C HIS A 129 2.89 -29.95 -0.50
N ASN A 130 2.59 -30.90 -1.37
CA ASN A 130 2.43 -30.64 -2.80
C ASN A 130 1.28 -29.65 -3.07
N HIS A 131 0.14 -29.82 -2.40
CA HIS A 131 -1.00 -28.90 -2.49
C HIS A 131 -0.64 -27.50 -1.95
N ALA A 132 0.03 -27.40 -0.79
CA ALA A 132 0.52 -26.12 -0.28
C ALA A 132 1.46 -25.43 -1.27
N SER A 133 2.36 -26.20 -1.90
CA SER A 133 3.30 -25.64 -2.90
C SER A 133 2.59 -25.14 -4.16
N LEU A 134 1.48 -25.76 -4.57
CA LEU A 134 0.66 -25.29 -5.69
C LEU A 134 -0.06 -23.98 -5.33
N ILE A 135 -0.64 -23.92 -4.14
CA ILE A 135 -1.29 -22.70 -3.60
C ILE A 135 -0.27 -21.56 -3.51
N GLU A 136 0.91 -21.82 -2.93
CA GLU A 136 1.97 -20.82 -2.85
C GLU A 136 2.37 -20.27 -4.23
N LYS A 137 2.54 -21.15 -5.23
CA LYS A 137 2.84 -20.75 -6.61
C LYS A 137 1.73 -19.91 -7.22
N ALA A 138 0.47 -20.24 -6.97
CA ALA A 138 -0.68 -19.48 -7.47
C ALA A 138 -0.73 -18.08 -6.84
N LEU A 139 -0.52 -17.98 -5.52
CA LEU A 139 -0.44 -16.71 -4.82
C LEU A 139 0.73 -15.85 -5.30
N ARG A 140 1.93 -16.44 -5.48
CA ARG A 140 3.10 -15.71 -6.02
C ARG A 140 2.91 -15.26 -7.47
N LYS A 141 2.15 -16.00 -8.26
CA LYS A 141 1.81 -15.60 -9.64
C LYS A 141 0.93 -14.35 -9.66
N GLU A 142 0.01 -14.24 -8.72
CA GLU A 142 -0.94 -13.12 -8.64
C GLU A 142 -0.33 -11.89 -7.95
N PHE A 143 0.33 -12.09 -6.80
CA PHE A 143 0.78 -11.00 -5.94
C PHE A 143 2.28 -10.67 -6.07
N GLY A 144 2.99 -11.38 -6.94
CA GLY A 144 4.41 -11.16 -7.19
C GLY A 144 5.33 -12.23 -6.58
N LYS A 145 6.48 -12.43 -7.21
CA LYS A 145 7.46 -13.48 -6.84
C LYS A 145 8.04 -13.30 -5.43
N ASN A 146 8.10 -12.06 -4.95
CA ASN A 146 8.69 -11.70 -3.67
C ASN A 146 7.67 -11.68 -2.52
N THR A 147 6.39 -12.01 -2.76
CA THR A 147 5.36 -12.12 -1.73
C THR A 147 5.82 -13.05 -0.62
N TYR A 148 5.77 -12.59 0.63
CA TYR A 148 6.02 -13.44 1.79
C TYR A 148 4.78 -14.29 2.04
N ILE A 149 4.92 -15.61 2.04
CA ILE A 149 3.80 -16.54 2.21
C ILE A 149 4.16 -17.57 3.28
N MET A 150 3.29 -17.66 4.30
CA MET A 150 3.35 -18.69 5.33
C MET A 150 2.02 -19.43 5.34
N LEU A 151 2.07 -20.72 5.06
CA LEU A 151 0.91 -21.61 5.00
C LEU A 151 1.01 -22.64 6.12
N HIS A 152 0.04 -22.64 7.04
CA HIS A 152 -0.08 -23.64 8.08
C HIS A 152 -1.19 -24.62 7.74
N ILE A 153 -0.80 -25.87 7.52
CA ILE A 153 -1.73 -26.94 7.14
C ILE A 153 -2.19 -27.66 8.40
N GLU A 154 -3.51 -27.81 8.54
CA GLU A 154 -4.13 -28.56 9.62
C GLU A 154 -4.92 -29.75 9.07
N PRO A 155 -4.97 -30.87 9.78
CA PRO A 155 -5.84 -32.00 9.40
C PRO A 155 -7.29 -31.68 9.74
N MET A 156 -8.20 -32.00 8.82
CA MET A 156 -9.61 -32.04 9.11
C MET A 156 -9.89 -33.29 9.94
N LYS A 157 -10.59 -33.13 11.05
CA LYS A 157 -10.99 -34.27 11.93
C LYS A 157 -12.17 -35.02 11.36
#